data_958d8d3bbfd6e0a21854d87878913073
#
_entry.id   958d8d3bbfd6e0a21854d87878913073
#
_cell.length_a   1.000
_cell.length_b   1.000
_cell.length_c   1.000
_cell.angle_alpha   90.00
_cell.angle_beta   90.00
_cell.angle_gamma   90.00
#
_symmetry.space_group_name_H-M   'P 1'
#
loop_
_entity.id
_entity.type
_entity.pdbx_description
1 polymer ?
#
loop_
_entity_poly.entity_id
_entity_poly.type
_entity_poly.pdbx_seq_one_letter_code
_entity_poly.pdbx_strand_id
1 'polypeptide(L)'
;MSKRTIRHYSVRRNGRGFWEPTKKMRALGFGNVPCGPDGPTAWATAERWNQRWDATRTGAAPAPAMVSASNLSFEQSEELTVYPPRSLGEAFRRYRRTEEWSRKALRTREDWWRGWKRIKPIFGDCDPRTVRLDDVSAWRKAIEETVSLREAHRALKIWRALWKVSAALGYCVRDADPSLAVRNSAAPGRDQRWSEGEAARLAKRAWRMGFHGLAAVIGVAWDTQMSPGDVRALRASQMATVGDGTLFFTERGKTGKPVGGLLSARSLRLLGAYLDKLGVSLTGEAYIFRNRSGAPYSKDTLGDDFRVVRAAEFGPLEGRMLGHDFRRSGAVEAITGEATPAALSHAMGNTLSASNQLFATYVPVTVATINQVAAARRKGRRALR
;
A
#
# COMPACT_ATOMS: atom_id res chain seq x y z
N MET A 1 23.50 27.40 34.99
CA MET A 1 22.69 28.07 33.95
C MET A 1 21.27 28.21 34.47
N SER A 2 20.76 29.46 34.59
CA SER A 2 19.42 29.74 35.10
C SER A 2 18.37 29.13 34.16
N LYS A 3 17.47 28.32 34.71
CA LYS A 3 16.38 27.66 33.97
C LYS A 3 15.39 28.75 33.52
N ARG A 4 15.40 29.13 32.25
CA ARG A 4 14.49 30.13 31.69
C ARG A 4 13.06 29.58 31.73
N THR A 5 12.19 30.16 32.51
CA THR A 5 10.80 29.77 32.62
C THR A 5 9.99 30.51 31.58
N ILE A 6 9.51 29.81 30.55
CA ILE A 6 8.64 30.35 29.50
C ILE A 6 7.20 29.93 29.78
N ARG A 7 6.29 30.89 29.77
CA ARG A 7 4.86 30.68 30.04
C ARG A 7 4.26 29.67 29.03
N HIS A 8 3.51 28.66 29.52
CA HIS A 8 2.90 27.63 28.71
C HIS A 8 3.86 26.73 27.92
N TYR A 9 5.15 26.70 28.27
CA TYR A 9 6.14 25.85 27.64
C TYR A 9 6.48 24.67 28.53
N SER A 10 6.44 23.46 27.97
CA SER A 10 6.83 22.21 28.64
C SER A 10 7.83 21.42 27.79
N VAL A 11 8.74 20.71 28.44
CA VAL A 11 9.68 19.79 27.78
C VAL A 11 9.29 18.37 28.14
N ARG A 12 9.04 17.55 27.13
CA ARG A 12 8.70 16.14 27.30
C ARG A 12 9.94 15.28 27.49
N ARG A 13 9.77 14.02 27.93
CA ARG A 13 10.86 13.07 28.20
C ARG A 13 11.81 12.84 27.02
N ASN A 14 11.36 13.07 25.80
CA ASN A 14 12.17 12.98 24.57
C ASN A 14 12.96 14.25 24.25
N GLY A 15 13.08 15.20 25.18
CA GLY A 15 13.81 16.44 24.99
C GLY A 15 13.13 17.46 24.08
N ARG A 16 11.87 17.26 23.69
CA ARG A 16 11.13 18.21 22.82
C ARG A 16 10.28 19.15 23.63
N GLY A 17 10.33 20.43 23.26
CA GLY A 17 9.49 21.47 23.82
C GLY A 17 8.12 21.56 23.14
N PHE A 18 7.12 21.88 23.93
CA PHE A 18 5.74 22.12 23.48
C PHE A 18 5.20 23.37 24.14
N TRP A 19 4.46 24.17 23.38
CA TRP A 19 3.61 25.18 23.94
C TRP A 19 2.23 24.56 24.20
N GLU A 20 1.78 24.57 25.46
CA GLU A 20 0.57 23.86 25.89
C GLU A 20 -0.47 24.87 26.40
N PRO A 21 -1.58 25.08 25.67
CA PRO A 21 -2.61 26.01 26.04
C PRO A 21 -3.42 25.52 27.25
N THR A 22 -3.89 26.44 28.07
CA THR A 22 -4.82 26.18 29.16
C THR A 22 -6.21 25.83 28.61
N LYS A 23 -7.11 25.32 29.48
CA LYS A 23 -8.49 25.01 29.11
C LYS A 23 -9.22 26.22 28.48
N LYS A 24 -8.99 27.44 29.01
CA LYS A 24 -9.57 28.69 28.48
C LYS A 24 -9.05 29.01 27.07
N MET A 25 -7.76 28.81 26.83
CA MET A 25 -7.14 29.03 25.53
C MET A 25 -7.67 28.02 24.50
N ARG A 26 -7.83 26.77 24.91
CA ARG A 26 -8.38 25.70 24.04
C ARG A 26 -9.82 26.01 23.63
N ALA A 27 -10.63 26.55 24.51
CA ALA A 27 -12.01 26.98 24.20
C ALA A 27 -12.05 28.09 23.12
N LEU A 28 -10.96 28.84 22.96
CA LEU A 28 -10.79 29.88 21.94
C LEU A 28 -9.99 29.39 20.69
N GLY A 29 -9.80 28.07 20.55
CA GLY A 29 -9.19 27.50 19.35
C GLY A 29 -7.66 27.30 19.39
N PHE A 30 -7.00 27.57 20.53
CA PHE A 30 -5.57 27.30 20.65
C PHE A 30 -5.32 25.80 20.90
N GLY A 31 -4.48 25.18 20.05
CA GLY A 31 -4.02 23.79 20.21
C GLY A 31 -2.62 23.70 20.80
N ASN A 32 -2.18 22.48 21.16
CA ASN A 32 -0.81 22.20 21.53
C ASN A 32 0.11 22.44 20.33
N VAL A 33 1.20 23.20 20.52
CA VAL A 33 2.14 23.54 19.45
C VAL A 33 3.48 22.87 19.72
N PRO A 34 3.95 21.96 18.85
CA PRO A 34 5.30 21.43 18.94
C PRO A 34 6.32 22.53 18.61
N CYS A 35 7.23 22.80 19.52
CA CYS A 35 8.24 23.84 19.37
C CYS A 35 9.59 23.33 18.85
N GLY A 36 9.80 22.00 18.78
CA GLY A 36 11.07 21.40 18.38
C GLY A 36 11.91 20.92 19.58
N PRO A 37 13.20 20.57 19.37
CA PRO A 37 14.13 20.28 20.45
C PRO A 37 14.23 21.45 21.42
N ASP A 38 14.34 21.15 22.72
CA ASP A 38 14.48 22.20 23.73
C ASP A 38 15.73 23.08 23.48
N GLY A 39 15.52 24.37 23.44
CA GLY A 39 16.58 25.35 23.14
C GLY A 39 16.04 26.67 22.60
N PRO A 40 16.91 27.60 22.20
CA PRO A 40 16.55 28.98 21.86
C PRO A 40 15.45 29.09 20.79
N THR A 41 15.47 28.20 19.77
CA THR A 41 14.47 28.20 18.70
C THR A 41 13.10 27.76 19.21
N ALA A 42 13.06 26.74 20.08
CA ALA A 42 11.81 26.27 20.69
C ALA A 42 11.24 27.33 21.63
N TRP A 43 12.09 28.01 22.38
CA TRP A 43 11.70 29.09 23.27
C TRP A 43 11.11 30.28 22.52
N ALA A 44 11.77 30.71 21.43
CA ALA A 44 11.26 31.79 20.57
C ALA A 44 9.89 31.40 19.93
N THR A 45 9.70 30.14 19.61
CA THR A 45 8.41 29.65 19.11
C THR A 45 7.33 29.73 20.20
N ALA A 46 7.62 29.29 21.41
CA ALA A 46 6.69 29.38 22.53
C ALA A 46 6.35 30.83 22.88
N GLU A 47 7.33 31.73 22.86
CA GLU A 47 7.11 33.16 23.10
C GLU A 47 6.21 33.81 22.04
N ARG A 48 6.38 33.47 20.76
CA ARG A 48 5.45 33.92 19.69
C ARG A 48 4.00 33.49 19.93
N TRP A 49 3.79 32.28 20.41
CA TRP A 49 2.45 31.81 20.74
C TRP A 49 1.89 32.48 22.00
N ASN A 50 2.73 32.82 22.98
CA ASN A 50 2.33 33.66 24.13
C ASN A 50 1.91 35.06 23.66
N GLN A 51 2.67 35.69 22.79
CA GLN A 51 2.33 37.01 22.22
C GLN A 51 1.00 36.94 21.44
N ARG A 52 0.81 35.89 20.64
CA ARG A 52 -0.46 35.70 19.93
C ARG A 52 -1.65 35.50 20.87
N TRP A 53 -1.46 34.75 21.96
CA TRP A 53 -2.46 34.63 23.00
C TRP A 53 -2.77 35.95 23.66
N ASP A 54 -1.78 36.73 24.03
CA ASP A 54 -1.96 38.03 24.67
C ASP A 54 -2.70 39.00 23.73
N ALA A 55 -2.35 39.02 22.44
CA ALA A 55 -3.07 39.82 21.42
C ALA A 55 -4.53 39.38 21.25
N THR A 56 -4.81 38.08 21.26
CA THR A 56 -6.16 37.55 21.18
C THR A 56 -6.96 37.91 22.45
N ARG A 57 -6.35 37.80 23.61
CA ARG A 57 -6.98 38.12 24.89
C ARG A 57 -7.37 39.60 25.03
N THR A 58 -6.57 40.47 24.42
CA THR A 58 -6.83 41.91 24.41
C THR A 58 -7.68 42.39 23.24
N GLY A 59 -8.12 41.46 22.36
CA GLY A 59 -8.91 41.79 21.15
C GLY A 59 -8.09 42.40 20.02
N ALA A 60 -6.76 42.47 20.15
CA ALA A 60 -5.85 43.04 19.14
C ALA A 60 -5.61 42.09 17.95
N ALA A 61 -5.92 40.80 18.10
CA ALA A 61 -5.85 39.82 17.02
C ALA A 61 -7.02 38.83 17.12
N PRO A 62 -7.57 38.35 15.99
CA PRO A 62 -8.58 37.31 16.01
C PRO A 62 -8.01 36.01 16.59
N ALA A 63 -8.87 35.24 17.26
CA ALA A 63 -8.54 33.90 17.69
C ALA A 63 -8.08 33.07 16.49
N PRO A 64 -7.08 32.16 16.66
CA PRO A 64 -6.72 31.27 15.57
C PRO A 64 -7.96 30.47 15.14
N ALA A 65 -8.22 30.39 13.83
CA ALA A 65 -9.26 29.50 13.34
C ALA A 65 -9.00 28.11 13.95
N MET A 66 -10.04 27.47 14.52
CA MET A 66 -9.92 26.18 15.17
C MET A 66 -9.49 25.11 14.16
N VAL A 67 -8.18 25.05 13.89
CA VAL A 67 -7.58 23.83 13.40
C VAL A 67 -7.17 23.07 14.66
N SER A 68 -8.11 22.33 15.22
CA SER A 68 -7.80 21.44 16.32
C SER A 68 -6.70 20.50 15.86
N ALA A 69 -5.55 20.50 16.50
CA ALA A 69 -4.45 19.59 16.19
C ALA A 69 -4.88 18.11 16.30
N SER A 70 -5.99 17.85 16.98
CA SER A 70 -6.66 16.53 17.05
C SER A 70 -7.37 16.12 15.75
N ASN A 71 -7.63 17.05 14.83
CA ASN A 71 -8.33 16.78 13.56
C ASN A 71 -7.38 16.82 12.35
N LEU A 72 -6.10 17.13 12.53
CA LEU A 72 -5.13 17.06 11.44
C LEU A 72 -4.78 15.61 11.15
N SER A 73 -4.79 15.24 9.88
CA SER A 73 -4.17 13.98 9.46
C SER A 73 -2.69 13.98 9.84
N PHE A 74 -2.10 12.79 9.95
CA PHE A 74 -0.66 12.67 10.23
C PHE A 74 0.18 13.47 9.22
N GLU A 75 -0.24 13.51 7.96
CA GLU A 75 0.44 14.22 6.88
C GLU A 75 0.35 15.74 7.06
N GLN A 76 -0.81 16.25 7.44
CA GLN A 76 -1.00 17.67 7.75
C GLN A 76 -0.22 18.11 9.00
N SER A 77 -0.22 17.27 10.03
CA SER A 77 0.61 17.50 11.23
C SER A 77 2.10 17.54 10.91
N GLU A 78 2.51 16.75 9.91
CA GLU A 78 3.90 16.66 9.46
C GLU A 78 4.38 17.94 8.75
N GLU A 79 3.51 18.64 8.03
CA GLU A 79 3.83 19.92 7.40
C GLU A 79 4.15 21.03 8.43
N LEU A 80 3.54 20.92 9.60
CA LEU A 80 3.79 21.86 10.71
C LEU A 80 5.00 21.48 11.59
N THR A 81 5.57 20.30 11.37
CA THR A 81 6.70 19.83 12.17
C THR A 81 7.99 20.51 11.71
N VAL A 82 8.68 21.15 12.65
CA VAL A 82 10.02 21.71 12.41
C VAL A 82 11.07 20.67 12.81
N TYR A 83 11.98 20.40 11.92
CA TYR A 83 13.08 19.46 12.11
C TYR A 83 14.41 20.19 12.26
N PRO A 84 15.35 19.64 13.06
CA PRO A 84 16.72 20.13 13.10
C PRO A 84 17.36 20.12 11.71
N PRO A 85 18.24 21.08 11.41
CA PRO A 85 19.01 21.03 10.16
C PRO A 85 19.79 19.73 10.02
N ARG A 86 19.85 19.20 8.79
CA ARG A 86 20.53 17.94 8.43
C ARG A 86 19.95 16.68 9.08
N SER A 87 18.79 16.75 9.73
CA SER A 87 18.12 15.57 10.28
C SER A 87 17.40 14.75 9.20
N LEU A 88 17.09 13.48 9.52
CA LEU A 88 16.29 12.62 8.65
C LEU A 88 14.89 13.20 8.38
N GLY A 89 14.31 13.92 9.34
CA GLY A 89 13.03 14.60 9.16
C GLY A 89 13.10 15.76 8.18
N GLU A 90 14.17 16.55 8.26
CA GLU A 90 14.41 17.61 7.27
C GLU A 90 14.63 16.99 5.87
N ALA A 91 15.40 15.91 5.77
CA ALA A 91 15.62 15.21 4.51
C ALA A 91 14.30 14.74 3.89
N PHE A 92 13.42 14.11 4.68
CA PHE A 92 12.13 13.67 4.21
C PHE A 92 11.23 14.84 3.80
N ARG A 93 11.19 15.93 4.57
CA ARG A 93 10.45 17.14 4.23
C ARG A 93 10.93 17.74 2.91
N ARG A 94 12.25 17.87 2.71
CA ARG A 94 12.84 18.37 1.45
C ARG A 94 12.49 17.46 0.27
N TYR A 95 12.61 16.14 0.45
CA TYR A 95 12.27 15.16 -0.59
C TYR A 95 10.82 15.26 -1.04
N ARG A 96 9.87 15.45 -0.10
CA ARG A 96 8.45 15.58 -0.45
C ARG A 96 8.12 16.82 -1.31
N ARG A 97 9.04 17.78 -1.39
CA ARG A 97 8.90 18.97 -2.25
C ARG A 97 9.52 18.81 -3.63
N THR A 98 10.11 17.67 -3.93
CA THR A 98 10.72 17.40 -5.23
C THR A 98 9.71 16.85 -6.23
N GLU A 99 10.04 16.98 -7.51
CA GLU A 99 9.27 16.40 -8.60
C GLU A 99 9.27 14.86 -8.54
N GLU A 100 10.38 14.25 -8.12
CA GLU A 100 10.50 12.79 -7.93
C GLU A 100 9.48 12.26 -6.93
N TRP A 101 9.13 13.06 -5.92
CA TRP A 101 8.05 12.71 -5.00
C TRP A 101 6.68 12.81 -5.67
N SER A 102 6.42 13.89 -6.40
CA SER A 102 5.12 14.11 -7.06
C SER A 102 4.83 13.08 -8.15
N ARG A 103 5.88 12.59 -8.84
CA ARG A 103 5.78 11.51 -9.85
C ARG A 103 5.54 10.13 -9.25
N LYS A 104 5.74 9.94 -7.94
CA LYS A 104 5.45 8.63 -7.31
C LYS A 104 3.97 8.33 -7.33
N ALA A 105 3.64 7.08 -7.69
CA ALA A 105 2.29 6.58 -7.57
C ALA A 105 1.77 6.78 -6.13
N LEU A 106 0.48 7.10 -5.98
CA LEU A 106 -0.16 7.36 -4.69
C LEU A 106 0.14 6.24 -3.68
N ARG A 107 0.04 4.98 -4.10
CA ARG A 107 0.34 3.83 -3.25
C ARG A 107 1.79 3.83 -2.73
N THR A 108 2.74 4.24 -3.54
CA THR A 108 4.14 4.35 -3.12
C THR A 108 4.32 5.46 -2.08
N ARG A 109 3.63 6.60 -2.25
CA ARG A 109 3.62 7.68 -1.25
C ARG A 109 3.00 7.23 0.07
N GLU A 110 1.90 6.46 0.03
CA GLU A 110 1.29 5.85 1.23
C GLU A 110 2.26 4.91 1.96
N ASP A 111 3.02 4.09 1.23
CA ASP A 111 4.01 3.19 1.85
C ASP A 111 5.18 3.97 2.48
N TRP A 112 5.59 5.10 1.88
CA TRP A 112 6.55 6.01 2.50
C TRP A 112 6.01 6.62 3.79
N TRP A 113 4.77 7.10 3.80
CA TRP A 113 4.12 7.63 4.99
C TRP A 113 4.01 6.59 6.11
N ARG A 114 3.67 5.35 5.76
CA ARG A 114 3.64 4.25 6.74
C ARG A 114 5.01 3.98 7.34
N GLY A 115 6.03 3.91 6.50
CA GLY A 115 7.42 3.76 6.99
C GLY A 115 7.85 4.94 7.83
N TRP A 116 7.54 6.17 7.41
CA TRP A 116 7.86 7.38 8.14
C TRP A 116 7.22 7.42 9.54
N LYS A 117 5.99 6.96 9.68
CA LYS A 117 5.34 6.82 11.00
C LYS A 117 6.15 5.97 11.98
N ARG A 118 6.94 5.02 11.49
CA ARG A 118 7.82 4.18 12.30
C ARG A 118 9.20 4.81 12.54
N ILE A 119 9.72 5.53 11.56
CA ILE A 119 11.04 6.18 11.62
C ILE A 119 11.00 7.45 12.47
N LYS A 120 10.00 8.31 12.24
CA LYS A 120 9.90 9.64 12.87
C LYS A 120 10.05 9.66 14.40
N PRO A 121 9.38 8.80 15.19
CA PRO A 121 9.41 8.89 16.65
C PRO A 121 10.80 8.70 17.26
N ILE A 122 11.69 8.01 16.56
CA ILE A 122 13.03 7.65 17.05
C ILE A 122 14.09 8.48 16.33
N PHE A 123 14.00 8.55 15.01
CA PHE A 123 15.08 9.10 14.19
C PHE A 123 14.72 10.41 13.48
N GLY A 124 13.50 10.92 13.64
CA GLY A 124 13.08 12.12 12.93
C GLY A 124 14.00 13.33 13.11
N ASP A 125 14.49 13.52 14.31
CA ASP A 125 15.36 14.65 14.67
C ASP A 125 16.86 14.30 14.59
N CYS A 126 17.22 13.04 14.28
CA CYS A 126 18.60 12.60 14.27
C CYS A 126 19.35 13.04 13.01
N ASP A 127 20.59 13.46 13.18
CA ASP A 127 21.57 13.50 12.09
C ASP A 127 21.88 12.06 11.67
N PRO A 128 21.73 11.69 10.39
CA PRO A 128 21.96 10.31 9.95
C PRO A 128 23.37 9.79 10.30
N ARG A 129 24.38 10.66 10.39
CA ARG A 129 25.77 10.27 10.75
C ARG A 129 25.90 9.77 12.19
N THR A 130 24.95 10.07 13.06
CA THR A 130 24.99 9.64 14.47
C THR A 130 24.30 8.29 14.69
N VAL A 131 23.55 7.80 13.70
CA VAL A 131 22.81 6.54 13.82
C VAL A 131 23.74 5.35 13.59
N ARG A 132 23.70 4.37 14.50
CA ARG A 132 24.55 3.18 14.49
C ARG A 132 23.76 1.93 14.10
N LEU A 133 24.50 0.86 13.80
CA LEU A 133 23.93 -0.44 13.48
C LEU A 133 22.99 -0.95 14.59
N ASP A 134 23.40 -0.81 15.85
CA ASP A 134 22.63 -1.30 16.99
C ASP A 134 21.29 -0.60 17.12
N ASP A 135 21.24 0.72 16.84
CA ASP A 135 20.01 1.51 16.88
C ASP A 135 19.00 0.99 15.84
N VAL A 136 19.45 0.77 14.60
CA VAL A 136 18.60 0.29 13.51
C VAL A 136 18.17 -1.16 13.75
N SER A 137 19.06 -1.99 14.28
CA SER A 137 18.77 -3.40 14.60
C SER A 137 17.72 -3.51 15.70
N ALA A 138 17.89 -2.77 16.79
CA ALA A 138 16.96 -2.73 17.92
C ALA A 138 15.58 -2.16 17.48
N TRP A 139 15.59 -1.06 16.72
CA TRP A 139 14.36 -0.48 16.18
C TRP A 139 13.59 -1.45 15.29
N ARG A 140 14.28 -2.14 14.36
CA ARG A 140 13.64 -3.10 13.48
C ARG A 140 13.02 -4.25 14.26
N LYS A 141 13.78 -4.79 15.24
CA LYS A 141 13.30 -5.86 16.15
C LYS A 141 12.06 -5.42 16.92
N ALA A 142 12.07 -4.22 17.50
CA ALA A 142 10.92 -3.69 18.23
C ALA A 142 9.66 -3.59 17.36
N ILE A 143 9.78 -3.19 16.06
CA ILE A 143 8.63 -3.19 15.16
C ILE A 143 8.16 -4.62 14.85
N GLU A 144 9.08 -5.56 14.68
CA GLU A 144 8.76 -6.96 14.42
C GLU A 144 7.96 -7.57 15.57
N GLU A 145 8.38 -7.32 16.80
CA GLU A 145 7.75 -7.84 18.03
C GLU A 145 6.41 -7.15 18.36
N THR A 146 6.35 -5.83 18.19
CA THR A 146 5.16 -5.05 18.61
C THR A 146 4.10 -4.90 17.54
N VAL A 147 4.45 -5.10 16.26
CA VAL A 147 3.52 -4.91 15.13
C VAL A 147 3.49 -6.13 14.21
N SER A 148 4.55 -6.36 13.44
CA SER A 148 4.70 -7.55 12.60
C SER A 148 6.02 -7.53 11.81
N LEU A 149 6.49 -8.71 11.38
CA LEU A 149 7.61 -8.87 10.45
C LEU A 149 7.38 -8.11 9.13
N ARG A 150 6.14 -8.08 8.62
CA ARG A 150 5.80 -7.36 7.38
C ARG A 150 5.99 -5.85 7.52
N GLU A 151 5.62 -5.30 8.66
CA GLU A 151 5.78 -3.87 8.92
C GLU A 151 7.25 -3.52 9.15
N ALA A 152 8.01 -4.35 9.89
CA ALA A 152 9.45 -4.20 10.05
C ALA A 152 10.19 -4.22 8.71
N HIS A 153 9.85 -5.17 7.84
CA HIS A 153 10.39 -5.24 6.47
C HIS A 153 10.11 -3.98 5.67
N ARG A 154 8.87 -3.47 5.72
CA ARG A 154 8.49 -2.21 5.04
C ARG A 154 9.25 -1.03 5.60
N ALA A 155 9.26 -0.87 6.91
CA ALA A 155 9.92 0.23 7.59
C ALA A 155 11.42 0.31 7.22
N LEU A 156 12.11 -0.82 7.21
CA LEU A 156 13.53 -0.87 6.83
C LEU A 156 13.76 -0.57 5.33
N LYS A 157 12.83 -0.93 4.45
CA LYS A 157 12.89 -0.51 3.03
C LYS A 157 12.78 1.00 2.88
N ILE A 158 11.88 1.63 3.62
CA ILE A 158 11.71 3.09 3.58
C ILE A 158 12.90 3.77 4.23
N TRP A 159 13.46 3.23 5.32
CA TRP A 159 14.72 3.70 5.90
C TRP A 159 15.82 3.78 4.84
N ARG A 160 16.11 2.69 4.14
CA ARG A 160 17.14 2.63 3.09
C ARG A 160 16.89 3.62 1.96
N ALA A 161 15.63 3.82 1.59
CA ALA A 161 15.27 4.82 0.60
C ALA A 161 15.49 6.25 1.11
N LEU A 162 15.14 6.52 2.37
CA LEU A 162 15.37 7.82 3.02
C LEU A 162 16.86 8.09 3.23
N TRP A 163 17.66 7.08 3.58
CA TRP A 163 19.11 7.21 3.66
C TRP A 163 19.73 7.67 2.34
N LYS A 164 19.30 7.06 1.22
CA LYS A 164 19.73 7.50 -0.13
C LYS A 164 19.36 8.95 -0.42
N VAL A 165 18.18 9.39 0.01
CA VAL A 165 17.76 10.79 -0.11
C VAL A 165 18.66 11.69 0.74
N SER A 166 18.94 11.31 2.00
CA SER A 166 19.82 12.06 2.90
C SER A 166 21.24 12.17 2.33
N ALA A 167 21.75 11.10 1.73
CA ALA A 167 23.05 11.13 1.06
C ALA A 167 23.06 12.04 -0.17
N ALA A 168 22.00 12.03 -0.98
CA ALA A 168 21.87 12.94 -2.12
C ALA A 168 21.79 14.42 -1.70
N LEU A 169 21.31 14.70 -0.48
CA LEU A 169 21.31 16.02 0.13
C LEU A 169 22.66 16.38 0.81
N GLY A 170 23.64 15.49 0.78
CA GLY A 170 24.93 15.68 1.43
C GLY A 170 24.90 15.57 2.96
N TYR A 171 23.89 14.91 3.55
CA TYR A 171 23.78 14.76 5.00
C TYR A 171 24.57 13.56 5.53
N CYS A 172 24.78 12.54 4.70
CA CYS A 172 25.56 11.36 5.05
C CYS A 172 26.21 10.76 3.79
N VAL A 173 27.06 9.75 3.98
CA VAL A 173 27.63 8.94 2.88
C VAL A 173 26.66 7.82 2.54
N ARG A 174 26.42 7.60 1.25
CA ARG A 174 25.44 6.63 0.75
C ARG A 174 25.70 5.20 1.26
N ASP A 175 26.93 4.77 1.18
CA ASP A 175 27.31 3.39 1.48
C ASP A 175 27.61 3.17 2.97
N ALA A 176 27.53 4.23 3.78
CA ALA A 176 27.64 4.18 5.23
C ALA A 176 26.27 3.95 5.92
N ASP A 177 25.24 3.49 5.21
CA ASP A 177 23.94 3.14 5.79
C ASP A 177 24.08 1.96 6.76
N PRO A 178 23.89 2.18 8.08
CA PRO A 178 24.03 1.12 9.08
C PRO A 178 23.04 -0.02 8.89
N SER A 179 21.94 0.23 8.18
CA SER A 179 20.93 -0.78 7.90
C SER A 179 21.37 -1.85 6.89
N LEU A 180 22.44 -1.62 6.13
CA LEU A 180 22.91 -2.58 5.12
C LEU A 180 23.32 -3.91 5.75
N ALA A 181 23.90 -3.89 6.95
CA ALA A 181 24.23 -5.08 7.72
C ALA A 181 23.02 -5.75 8.40
N VAL A 182 21.86 -5.08 8.46
CA VAL A 182 20.65 -5.64 9.06
C VAL A 182 19.90 -6.49 8.03
N ARG A 183 19.72 -7.79 8.33
CA ARG A 183 18.94 -8.68 7.46
C ARG A 183 17.50 -8.20 7.37
N ASN A 184 17.03 -7.85 6.17
CA ASN A 184 15.65 -7.43 5.92
C ASN A 184 14.79 -8.62 5.46
N SER A 185 14.52 -9.56 6.38
CA SER A 185 13.66 -10.71 6.08
C SER A 185 12.24 -10.25 5.76
N ALA A 186 11.73 -10.68 4.62
CA ALA A 186 10.32 -10.50 4.28
C ALA A 186 9.45 -11.57 4.96
N ALA A 187 8.21 -11.23 5.25
CA ALA A 187 7.25 -12.24 5.67
C ALA A 187 7.07 -13.29 4.56
N PRO A 188 6.86 -14.57 4.92
CA PRO A 188 6.59 -15.62 3.95
C PRO A 188 5.48 -15.21 2.98
N GLY A 189 5.63 -15.62 1.74
CA GLY A 189 4.59 -15.43 0.71
C GLY A 189 3.31 -16.17 1.12
N ARG A 190 2.17 -15.66 0.67
CA ARG A 190 0.91 -16.40 0.83
C ARG A 190 0.95 -17.65 -0.07
N ASP A 191 0.47 -18.77 0.44
CA ASP A 191 0.36 -20.04 -0.29
C ASP A 191 -1.09 -20.45 -0.54
N GLN A 192 -2.05 -19.64 -0.10
CA GLN A 192 -3.47 -19.88 -0.22
C GLN A 192 -3.97 -19.82 -1.67
N ARG A 193 -4.91 -20.68 -2.00
CA ARG A 193 -5.51 -20.81 -3.31
C ARG A 193 -7.02 -20.98 -3.18
N TRP A 194 -7.71 -20.65 -4.25
CA TRP A 194 -9.12 -20.95 -4.46
C TRP A 194 -9.26 -22.07 -5.48
N SER A 195 -10.25 -22.90 -5.35
CA SER A 195 -10.70 -23.80 -6.41
C SER A 195 -11.75 -23.11 -7.28
N GLU A 196 -11.96 -23.62 -8.50
CA GLU A 196 -13.01 -23.15 -9.41
C GLU A 196 -14.40 -23.24 -8.74
N GLY A 197 -14.67 -24.33 -8.02
CA GLY A 197 -15.92 -24.52 -7.29
C GLY A 197 -16.14 -23.47 -6.22
N GLU A 198 -15.11 -23.11 -5.47
CA GLU A 198 -15.19 -22.05 -4.44
C GLU A 198 -15.39 -20.67 -5.06
N ALA A 199 -14.69 -20.36 -6.16
CA ALA A 199 -14.90 -19.11 -6.90
C ALA A 199 -16.35 -19.00 -7.42
N ALA A 200 -16.89 -20.11 -7.96
CA ALA A 200 -18.29 -20.16 -8.39
C ALA A 200 -19.28 -19.98 -7.24
N ARG A 201 -18.99 -20.54 -6.06
CA ARG A 201 -19.81 -20.34 -4.83
C ARG A 201 -19.78 -18.90 -4.38
N LEU A 202 -18.60 -18.26 -4.37
CA LEU A 202 -18.47 -16.84 -4.07
C LEU A 202 -19.29 -15.97 -5.02
N ALA A 203 -19.20 -16.20 -6.33
CA ALA A 203 -19.98 -15.46 -7.32
C ALA A 203 -21.50 -15.63 -7.11
N LYS A 204 -21.96 -16.87 -6.85
CA LYS A 204 -23.37 -17.16 -6.53
C LYS A 204 -23.81 -16.47 -5.23
N ARG A 205 -22.97 -16.49 -4.19
CA ARG A 205 -23.27 -15.82 -2.92
C ARG A 205 -23.37 -14.31 -3.11
N ALA A 206 -22.39 -13.71 -3.82
CA ALA A 206 -22.42 -12.29 -4.15
C ALA A 206 -23.71 -11.90 -4.88
N TRP A 207 -24.09 -12.68 -5.88
CA TRP A 207 -25.32 -12.46 -6.64
C TRP A 207 -26.57 -12.48 -5.75
N ARG A 208 -26.73 -13.52 -4.91
CA ARG A 208 -27.86 -13.67 -3.99
C ARG A 208 -27.95 -12.58 -2.94
N MET A 209 -26.82 -12.01 -2.55
CA MET A 209 -26.74 -10.89 -1.59
C MET A 209 -26.92 -9.51 -2.24
N GLY A 210 -27.20 -9.46 -3.54
CA GLY A 210 -27.39 -8.20 -4.28
C GLY A 210 -26.10 -7.50 -4.71
N PHE A 211 -24.93 -8.13 -4.53
CA PHE A 211 -23.64 -7.62 -4.99
C PHE A 211 -23.37 -8.07 -6.44
N HIS A 212 -24.28 -7.71 -7.37
CA HIS A 212 -24.23 -8.22 -8.76
C HIS A 212 -22.93 -7.84 -9.48
N GLY A 213 -22.46 -6.58 -9.30
CA GLY A 213 -21.18 -6.12 -9.87
C GLY A 213 -19.97 -6.88 -9.29
N LEU A 214 -19.98 -7.22 -7.99
CA LEU A 214 -18.94 -8.05 -7.40
C LEU A 214 -18.98 -9.49 -7.95
N ALA A 215 -20.17 -10.06 -8.16
CA ALA A 215 -20.30 -11.38 -8.74
C ALA A 215 -19.65 -11.45 -10.13
N ALA A 216 -19.90 -10.43 -10.97
CA ALA A 216 -19.28 -10.31 -12.29
C ALA A 216 -17.74 -10.10 -12.17
N VAL A 217 -17.27 -9.26 -11.23
CA VAL A 217 -15.83 -9.09 -10.94
C VAL A 217 -15.18 -10.43 -10.57
N ILE A 218 -15.84 -11.24 -9.73
CA ILE A 218 -15.32 -12.55 -9.32
C ILE A 218 -15.14 -13.47 -10.53
N GLY A 219 -16.14 -13.57 -11.40
CA GLY A 219 -16.05 -14.37 -12.62
C GLY A 219 -14.94 -13.93 -13.55
N VAL A 220 -14.90 -12.64 -13.88
CA VAL A 220 -13.86 -12.07 -14.76
C VAL A 220 -12.46 -12.17 -14.15
N ALA A 221 -12.30 -11.90 -12.86
CA ALA A 221 -11.01 -12.03 -12.17
C ALA A 221 -10.51 -13.48 -12.13
N TRP A 222 -11.43 -14.44 -11.99
CA TRP A 222 -11.11 -15.86 -12.02
C TRP A 222 -10.55 -16.28 -13.39
N ASP A 223 -11.26 -15.97 -14.44
CA ASP A 223 -10.90 -16.40 -15.79
C ASP A 223 -9.66 -15.67 -16.34
N THR A 224 -9.61 -14.35 -16.15
CA THR A 224 -8.53 -13.53 -16.72
C THR A 224 -7.27 -13.47 -15.88
N GLN A 225 -7.34 -13.84 -14.60
CA GLN A 225 -6.24 -13.72 -13.61
C GLN A 225 -5.66 -12.30 -13.50
N MET A 226 -6.37 -11.31 -14.00
CA MET A 226 -6.02 -9.90 -13.82
C MET A 226 -6.02 -9.52 -12.34
N SER A 227 -5.26 -8.49 -11.97
CA SER A 227 -5.35 -8.01 -10.60
C SER A 227 -6.73 -7.36 -10.35
N PRO A 228 -7.24 -7.35 -9.10
CA PRO A 228 -8.52 -6.68 -8.82
C PRO A 228 -8.51 -5.20 -9.19
N GLY A 229 -7.33 -4.57 -9.15
CA GLY A 229 -7.14 -3.19 -9.59
C GLY A 229 -7.39 -3.01 -11.08
N ASP A 230 -6.90 -3.97 -11.88
CA ASP A 230 -7.10 -3.96 -13.33
C ASP A 230 -8.55 -4.35 -13.67
N VAL A 231 -9.09 -5.44 -13.07
CA VAL A 231 -10.48 -5.89 -13.33
C VAL A 231 -11.50 -4.80 -13.01
N ARG A 232 -11.42 -4.18 -11.81
CA ARG A 232 -12.38 -3.13 -11.44
C ARG A 232 -12.32 -1.89 -12.32
N ALA A 233 -11.18 -1.69 -13.01
CA ALA A 233 -10.94 -0.56 -13.90
C ALA A 233 -11.29 -0.87 -15.36
N LEU A 234 -11.75 -2.08 -15.68
CA LEU A 234 -12.13 -2.46 -17.04
C LEU A 234 -13.26 -1.58 -17.58
N ARG A 235 -13.10 -1.19 -18.83
CA ARG A 235 -14.02 -0.33 -19.58
C ARG A 235 -14.70 -1.11 -20.70
N ALA A 236 -15.83 -0.61 -21.17
CA ALA A 236 -16.59 -1.26 -22.23
C ALA A 236 -15.76 -1.42 -23.53
N SER A 237 -14.93 -0.41 -23.87
CA SER A 237 -14.03 -0.45 -25.02
C SER A 237 -12.95 -1.53 -24.98
N GLN A 238 -12.70 -2.12 -23.81
CA GLN A 238 -11.65 -3.13 -23.60
C GLN A 238 -12.17 -4.58 -23.71
N MET A 239 -13.47 -4.74 -23.97
CA MET A 239 -14.09 -6.04 -24.24
C MET A 239 -14.12 -6.26 -25.75
N ALA A 240 -13.61 -7.38 -26.20
CA ALA A 240 -13.56 -7.75 -27.62
C ALA A 240 -14.03 -9.20 -27.81
N THR A 241 -14.66 -9.45 -28.96
CA THR A 241 -14.99 -10.80 -29.40
C THR A 241 -13.96 -11.23 -30.44
N VAL A 242 -13.35 -12.40 -30.25
CA VAL A 242 -12.35 -12.96 -31.16
C VAL A 242 -12.73 -14.43 -31.42
N GLY A 243 -13.09 -14.75 -32.66
CA GLY A 243 -13.72 -16.03 -32.97
C GLY A 243 -14.98 -16.23 -32.14
N ASP A 244 -15.12 -17.41 -31.52
CA ASP A 244 -16.25 -17.72 -30.64
C ASP A 244 -16.06 -17.29 -29.19
N GLY A 245 -14.97 -16.58 -28.88
CA GLY A 245 -14.59 -16.18 -27.52
C GLY A 245 -14.73 -14.70 -27.25
N THR A 246 -15.11 -14.35 -26.03
CA THR A 246 -15.04 -12.98 -25.53
C THR A 246 -13.84 -12.85 -24.61
N LEU A 247 -13.06 -11.79 -24.81
CA LEU A 247 -11.88 -11.48 -23.98
C LEU A 247 -11.88 -10.04 -23.52
N PHE A 248 -11.16 -9.80 -22.45
CA PHE A 248 -10.71 -8.46 -22.07
C PHE A 248 -9.25 -8.29 -22.43
N PHE A 249 -8.91 -7.15 -23.01
CA PHE A 249 -7.54 -6.74 -23.29
C PHE A 249 -7.33 -5.30 -22.81
N THR A 250 -6.31 -5.11 -21.97
CA THR A 250 -6.02 -3.81 -21.36
C THR A 250 -4.54 -3.69 -21.01
N GLU A 251 -4.15 -2.54 -20.53
CA GLU A 251 -2.83 -2.33 -19.93
C GLU A 251 -2.93 -2.34 -18.40
N ARG A 252 -1.95 -2.96 -17.76
CA ARG A 252 -1.87 -2.96 -16.29
C ARG A 252 -1.65 -1.55 -15.77
N GLY A 253 -2.53 -1.08 -14.91
CA GLY A 253 -2.43 0.24 -14.29
C GLY A 253 -1.14 0.50 -13.52
N LYS A 254 -0.43 -0.56 -13.06
CA LYS A 254 0.84 -0.44 -12.33
C LYS A 254 2.07 -0.34 -13.24
N THR A 255 2.08 -0.97 -14.41
CA THR A 255 3.30 -1.18 -15.21
C THR A 255 3.16 -0.80 -16.67
N GLY A 256 1.97 -0.42 -17.15
CA GLY A 256 1.68 -0.18 -18.55
C GLY A 256 1.80 -1.41 -19.47
N LYS A 257 2.07 -2.60 -18.90
CA LYS A 257 2.20 -3.81 -19.71
C LYS A 257 0.84 -4.32 -20.16
N PRO A 258 0.73 -4.79 -21.42
CA PRO A 258 -0.52 -5.40 -21.88
C PRO A 258 -0.85 -6.63 -21.07
N VAL A 259 -2.13 -6.86 -20.85
CA VAL A 259 -2.70 -8.02 -20.16
C VAL A 259 -4.06 -8.34 -20.75
N GLY A 260 -4.34 -9.62 -20.91
CA GLY A 260 -5.62 -10.07 -21.46
C GLY A 260 -6.01 -11.44 -20.93
N GLY A 261 -7.29 -11.77 -21.09
CA GLY A 261 -7.78 -13.09 -20.73
C GLY A 261 -9.15 -13.37 -21.35
N LEU A 262 -9.34 -14.62 -21.75
CA LEU A 262 -10.61 -15.13 -22.26
C LEU A 262 -11.59 -15.37 -21.12
N LEU A 263 -12.88 -15.17 -21.41
CA LEU A 263 -13.96 -15.49 -20.50
C LEU A 263 -14.51 -16.89 -20.81
N SER A 264 -14.72 -17.67 -19.77
CA SER A 264 -15.49 -18.91 -19.85
C SER A 264 -16.96 -18.62 -20.14
N ALA A 265 -17.68 -19.59 -20.72
CA ALA A 265 -19.12 -19.48 -20.95
C ALA A 265 -19.91 -19.15 -19.65
N ARG A 266 -19.40 -19.59 -18.48
CA ARG A 266 -19.99 -19.26 -17.18
C ARG A 266 -19.85 -17.78 -16.84
N SER A 267 -18.62 -17.26 -16.94
CA SER A 267 -18.35 -15.85 -16.62
C SER A 267 -19.00 -14.92 -17.64
N LEU A 268 -19.05 -15.31 -18.90
CA LEU A 268 -19.75 -14.55 -19.93
C LEU A 268 -21.25 -14.43 -19.63
N ARG A 269 -21.93 -15.55 -19.29
CA ARG A 269 -23.34 -15.51 -18.88
C ARG A 269 -23.56 -14.66 -17.64
N LEU A 270 -22.67 -14.76 -16.64
CA LEU A 270 -22.76 -13.97 -15.43
C LEU A 270 -22.56 -12.48 -15.71
N LEU A 271 -21.61 -12.12 -16.57
CA LEU A 271 -21.37 -10.74 -17.00
C LEU A 271 -22.60 -10.21 -17.77
N GLY A 272 -23.16 -10.99 -18.72
CA GLY A 272 -24.38 -10.62 -19.45
C GLY A 272 -25.55 -10.34 -18.50
N ALA A 273 -25.85 -11.30 -17.60
CA ALA A 273 -26.91 -11.11 -16.60
C ALA A 273 -26.69 -9.89 -15.70
N TYR A 274 -25.43 -9.57 -15.39
CA TYR A 274 -25.11 -8.36 -14.65
C TYR A 274 -25.36 -7.07 -15.47
N LEU A 275 -24.96 -7.07 -16.74
CA LEU A 275 -25.18 -5.91 -17.64
C LEU A 275 -26.68 -5.69 -17.87
N ASP A 276 -27.46 -6.75 -18.07
CA ASP A 276 -28.92 -6.68 -18.17
C ASP A 276 -29.53 -6.09 -16.88
N LYS A 277 -29.05 -6.53 -15.72
CA LYS A 277 -29.50 -6.04 -14.43
C LYS A 277 -29.12 -4.56 -14.18
N LEU A 278 -28.01 -4.11 -14.77
CA LEU A 278 -27.57 -2.72 -14.67
C LEU A 278 -28.53 -1.77 -15.40
N GLY A 279 -29.23 -2.26 -16.44
CA GLY A 279 -30.27 -1.53 -17.16
C GLY A 279 -29.76 -0.34 -17.99
N VAL A 280 -28.46 -0.27 -18.24
CA VAL A 280 -27.83 0.79 -19.04
C VAL A 280 -26.83 0.21 -20.03
N SER A 281 -26.84 0.76 -21.24
CA SER A 281 -25.83 0.40 -22.26
C SER A 281 -24.52 1.10 -21.91
N LEU A 282 -23.49 0.30 -21.65
CA LEU A 282 -22.14 0.80 -21.40
C LEU A 282 -21.39 0.89 -22.72
N THR A 283 -20.86 2.06 -23.04
CA THR A 283 -20.08 2.31 -24.26
C THR A 283 -18.77 3.01 -23.97
N GLY A 284 -17.79 2.84 -24.85
CA GLY A 284 -16.52 3.54 -24.81
C GLY A 284 -15.80 3.40 -23.47
N GLU A 285 -15.53 4.52 -22.84
CA GLU A 285 -14.71 4.64 -21.63
C GLU A 285 -15.47 4.40 -20.32
N ALA A 286 -16.74 3.96 -20.40
CA ALA A 286 -17.53 3.67 -19.22
C ALA A 286 -16.96 2.45 -18.44
N TYR A 287 -16.78 2.61 -17.13
CA TYR A 287 -16.43 1.49 -16.25
C TYR A 287 -17.55 0.46 -16.19
N ILE A 288 -17.19 -0.81 -16.41
CA ILE A 288 -18.16 -1.91 -16.43
C ILE A 288 -18.64 -2.19 -15.00
N PHE A 289 -17.73 -2.39 -14.06
CA PHE A 289 -18.06 -2.91 -12.73
C PHE A 289 -18.42 -1.81 -11.75
N ARG A 290 -19.63 -1.90 -11.22
CA ARG A 290 -20.21 -0.91 -10.30
C ARG A 290 -20.65 -1.58 -9.00
N ASN A 291 -20.58 -0.85 -7.92
CA ASN A 291 -21.06 -1.27 -6.62
C ASN A 291 -22.61 -1.16 -6.53
N ARG A 292 -23.19 -1.48 -5.38
CA ARG A 292 -24.65 -1.42 -5.16
C ARG A 292 -25.25 0.00 -5.25
N SER A 293 -24.43 1.04 -5.10
CA SER A 293 -24.89 2.42 -5.29
C SER A 293 -24.81 2.91 -6.74
N GLY A 294 -24.40 2.03 -7.67
CA GLY A 294 -24.23 2.38 -9.08
C GLY A 294 -22.92 3.11 -9.40
N ALA A 295 -22.07 3.39 -8.42
CA ALA A 295 -20.75 3.97 -8.64
C ALA A 295 -19.71 2.92 -9.07
N PRO A 296 -18.72 3.27 -9.90
CA PRO A 296 -17.60 2.40 -10.21
C PRO A 296 -16.89 1.92 -8.92
N TYR A 297 -16.44 0.67 -8.90
CA TYR A 297 -15.74 0.15 -7.74
C TYR A 297 -14.43 0.89 -7.49
N SER A 298 -14.27 1.40 -6.27
CA SER A 298 -12.98 1.79 -5.73
C SER A 298 -12.23 0.57 -5.18
N LYS A 299 -10.97 0.73 -4.81
CA LYS A 299 -10.20 -0.33 -4.14
C LYS A 299 -10.86 -0.77 -2.82
N ASP A 300 -11.33 0.20 -2.05
CA ASP A 300 -11.85 -0.05 -0.70
C ASP A 300 -13.26 -0.64 -0.77
N THR A 301 -14.16 -0.08 -1.59
CA THR A 301 -15.52 -0.63 -1.76
C THR A 301 -15.49 -2.05 -2.32
N LEU A 302 -14.60 -2.37 -3.26
CA LEU A 302 -14.45 -3.74 -3.76
C LEU A 302 -13.92 -4.69 -2.67
N GLY A 303 -12.96 -4.24 -1.89
CA GLY A 303 -12.39 -5.03 -0.79
C GLY A 303 -13.38 -5.30 0.33
N ASP A 304 -14.20 -4.30 0.66
CA ASP A 304 -15.21 -4.40 1.71
C ASP A 304 -16.37 -5.32 1.29
N ASP A 305 -16.91 -5.14 0.09
CA ASP A 305 -17.96 -6.00 -0.44
C ASP A 305 -17.48 -7.45 -0.55
N PHE A 306 -16.26 -7.69 -1.03
CA PHE A 306 -15.68 -9.03 -1.10
C PHE A 306 -15.52 -9.65 0.29
N ARG A 307 -15.10 -8.89 1.30
CA ARG A 307 -14.96 -9.39 2.68
C ARG A 307 -16.30 -9.84 3.25
N VAL A 308 -17.35 -9.06 3.03
CA VAL A 308 -18.72 -9.38 3.47
C VAL A 308 -19.22 -10.67 2.82
N VAL A 309 -19.11 -10.79 1.50
CA VAL A 309 -19.56 -11.99 0.77
C VAL A 309 -18.75 -13.23 1.13
N ARG A 310 -17.43 -13.09 1.25
CA ARG A 310 -16.54 -14.18 1.65
C ARG A 310 -16.86 -14.69 3.04
N ALA A 311 -17.06 -13.79 4.01
CA ALA A 311 -17.42 -14.16 5.37
C ALA A 311 -18.80 -14.85 5.43
N ALA A 312 -19.75 -14.43 4.61
CA ALA A 312 -21.08 -15.04 4.52
C ALA A 312 -21.05 -16.44 3.88
N GLU A 313 -20.08 -16.74 3.01
CA GLU A 313 -19.98 -18.04 2.34
C GLU A 313 -19.07 -19.02 3.10
N PHE A 314 -17.96 -18.56 3.67
CA PHE A 314 -16.91 -19.41 4.24
C PHE A 314 -16.64 -19.15 5.72
N GLY A 315 -17.37 -18.24 6.34
CA GLY A 315 -17.16 -17.84 7.72
C GLY A 315 -16.22 -16.66 7.92
N PRO A 316 -16.27 -16.00 9.09
CA PRO A 316 -15.58 -14.74 9.35
C PRO A 316 -14.05 -14.90 9.42
N LEU A 317 -13.54 -16.08 9.70
CA LEU A 317 -12.11 -16.37 9.78
C LEU A 317 -11.44 -16.63 8.42
N GLU A 318 -12.25 -16.76 7.33
CA GLU A 318 -11.70 -16.93 5.99
C GLU A 318 -10.85 -15.73 5.58
N GLY A 319 -9.58 -15.95 5.31
CA GLY A 319 -8.58 -14.91 5.03
C GLY A 319 -8.13 -14.80 3.58
N ARG A 320 -8.60 -15.71 2.68
CA ARG A 320 -8.19 -15.69 1.27
C ARG A 320 -8.65 -14.44 0.56
N MET A 321 -7.83 -13.95 -0.36
CA MET A 321 -8.02 -12.65 -1.04
C MET A 321 -8.45 -12.84 -2.49
N LEU A 322 -9.30 -11.93 -2.98
CA LEU A 322 -9.73 -11.92 -4.38
C LEU A 322 -8.52 -11.83 -5.34
N GLY A 323 -7.59 -10.94 -5.10
CA GLY A 323 -6.56 -10.64 -6.08
C GLY A 323 -5.37 -11.56 -6.06
N HIS A 324 -4.76 -11.72 -4.91
CA HIS A 324 -3.51 -12.48 -4.82
C HIS A 324 -3.76 -13.97 -4.97
N ASP A 325 -4.81 -14.47 -4.33
CA ASP A 325 -5.05 -15.89 -4.24
C ASP A 325 -5.75 -16.42 -5.52
N PHE A 326 -6.61 -15.62 -6.20
CA PHE A 326 -7.12 -15.96 -7.54
C PHE A 326 -6.00 -16.03 -8.59
N ARG A 327 -5.15 -15.00 -8.65
CA ARG A 327 -4.00 -15.01 -9.57
C ARG A 327 -3.07 -16.20 -9.35
N ARG A 328 -2.83 -16.56 -8.08
CA ARG A 328 -2.04 -17.72 -7.75
C ARG A 328 -2.73 -19.02 -8.18
N SER A 329 -4.03 -19.16 -7.93
CA SER A 329 -4.81 -20.35 -8.34
C SER A 329 -4.71 -20.57 -9.83
N GLY A 330 -5.04 -19.57 -10.64
CA GLY A 330 -4.98 -19.69 -12.08
C GLY A 330 -3.56 -19.87 -12.63
N ALA A 331 -2.54 -19.27 -11.99
CA ALA A 331 -1.17 -19.53 -12.39
C ALA A 331 -0.74 -20.99 -12.15
N VAL A 332 -1.15 -21.55 -11.00
CA VAL A 332 -0.89 -22.98 -10.70
C VAL A 332 -1.66 -23.89 -11.64
N GLU A 333 -2.92 -23.58 -11.95
CA GLU A 333 -3.73 -24.31 -12.94
C GLU A 333 -3.05 -24.28 -14.31
N ALA A 334 -2.64 -23.11 -14.80
CA ALA A 334 -1.98 -22.97 -16.09
C ALA A 334 -0.66 -23.78 -16.18
N ILE A 335 0.18 -23.70 -15.15
CA ILE A 335 1.43 -24.49 -15.11
C ILE A 335 1.16 -25.98 -14.99
N THR A 336 0.13 -26.38 -14.24
CA THR A 336 -0.29 -27.79 -14.16
C THR A 336 -0.83 -28.30 -15.51
N GLY A 337 -1.48 -27.41 -16.29
CA GLY A 337 -1.91 -27.66 -17.68
C GLY A 337 -0.82 -27.39 -18.73
N GLU A 338 0.46 -27.43 -18.32
CA GLU A 338 1.64 -27.36 -19.21
C GLU A 338 1.90 -25.99 -19.88
N ALA A 339 1.24 -24.92 -19.42
CA ALA A 339 1.59 -23.59 -19.87
C ALA A 339 3.07 -23.25 -19.49
N THR A 340 3.78 -22.66 -20.43
CA THR A 340 5.16 -22.22 -20.13
C THR A 340 5.17 -21.03 -19.18
N PRO A 341 6.19 -20.89 -18.32
CA PRO A 341 6.34 -19.69 -17.48
C PRO A 341 6.37 -18.38 -18.28
N ALA A 342 6.87 -18.41 -19.53
CA ALA A 342 6.89 -17.26 -20.41
C ALA A 342 5.44 -16.88 -20.85
N ALA A 343 4.66 -17.85 -21.33
CA ALA A 343 3.25 -17.61 -21.69
C ALA A 343 2.43 -17.09 -20.49
N LEU A 344 2.62 -17.71 -19.31
CA LEU A 344 1.98 -17.27 -18.08
C LEU A 344 2.40 -15.81 -17.72
N SER A 345 3.69 -15.50 -17.87
CA SER A 345 4.22 -14.15 -17.60
C SER A 345 3.57 -13.10 -18.49
N HIS A 346 3.38 -13.42 -19.77
CA HIS A 346 2.70 -12.55 -20.74
C HIS A 346 1.22 -12.38 -20.40
N ALA A 347 0.48 -13.47 -20.21
CA ALA A 347 -0.94 -13.42 -19.88
C ALA A 347 -1.22 -12.61 -18.61
N MET A 348 -0.38 -12.76 -17.61
CA MET A 348 -0.51 -12.02 -16.34
C MET A 348 0.10 -10.60 -16.38
N GLY A 349 0.79 -10.20 -17.45
CA GLY A 349 1.53 -8.93 -17.53
C GLY A 349 2.60 -8.78 -16.44
N ASN A 350 3.21 -9.89 -16.00
CA ASN A 350 4.28 -9.93 -15.01
C ASN A 350 5.64 -10.15 -15.68
N THR A 351 6.71 -9.94 -14.93
CA THR A 351 8.06 -10.40 -15.29
C THR A 351 8.48 -11.41 -14.24
N LEU A 352 8.14 -12.69 -14.45
CA LEU A 352 8.40 -13.76 -13.46
C LEU A 352 9.90 -13.92 -13.19
N SER A 353 10.74 -13.71 -14.21
CA SER A 353 12.21 -13.75 -14.11
C SER A 353 12.81 -12.61 -13.26
N ALA A 354 12.05 -11.54 -12.99
CA ALA A 354 12.56 -10.40 -12.23
C ALA A 354 12.75 -10.68 -10.73
N SER A 355 12.21 -11.79 -10.21
CA SER A 355 12.27 -12.11 -8.78
C SER A 355 12.06 -13.61 -8.55
N ASN A 356 13.02 -14.25 -7.90
CA ASN A 356 12.88 -15.66 -7.47
C ASN A 356 11.65 -15.88 -6.59
N GLN A 357 11.30 -14.92 -5.74
CA GLN A 357 10.11 -14.99 -4.91
C GLN A 357 8.83 -14.95 -5.74
N LEU A 358 8.79 -14.12 -6.80
CA LEU A 358 7.64 -14.02 -7.69
C LEU A 358 7.49 -15.32 -8.49
N PHE A 359 8.60 -15.86 -9.00
CA PHE A 359 8.62 -17.15 -9.69
C PHE A 359 8.12 -18.27 -8.78
N ALA A 360 8.67 -18.42 -7.57
CA ALA A 360 8.23 -19.44 -6.61
C ALA A 360 6.74 -19.30 -6.20
N THR A 361 6.21 -18.08 -6.23
CA THR A 361 4.80 -17.83 -5.91
C THR A 361 3.85 -18.36 -6.98
N TYR A 362 4.19 -18.18 -8.25
CA TYR A 362 3.32 -18.52 -9.39
C TYR A 362 3.67 -19.84 -10.05
N VAL A 363 4.89 -20.31 -9.89
CA VAL A 363 5.37 -21.61 -10.40
C VAL A 363 5.90 -22.44 -9.22
N PRO A 364 5.02 -22.83 -8.28
CA PRO A 364 5.47 -23.63 -7.13
C PRO A 364 5.84 -25.04 -7.59
N VAL A 365 6.68 -25.71 -6.79
CA VAL A 365 6.95 -27.14 -6.97
C VAL A 365 5.68 -27.92 -6.68
N THR A 366 5.22 -28.67 -7.67
CA THR A 366 4.03 -29.53 -7.59
C THR A 366 4.37 -30.92 -8.11
N VAL A 367 3.54 -31.92 -7.81
CA VAL A 367 3.68 -33.28 -8.39
C VAL A 367 3.65 -33.22 -9.93
N ALA A 368 2.80 -32.34 -10.50
CA ALA A 368 2.73 -32.14 -11.95
C ALA A 368 4.07 -31.64 -12.52
N THR A 369 4.67 -30.60 -11.94
CA THR A 369 5.96 -30.07 -12.40
C THR A 369 7.10 -31.08 -12.23
N ILE A 370 7.08 -31.88 -11.17
CA ILE A 370 8.04 -32.98 -10.97
C ILE A 370 7.89 -34.03 -12.06
N ASN A 371 6.66 -34.45 -12.38
CA ASN A 371 6.36 -35.43 -13.42
C ASN A 371 6.75 -34.93 -14.81
N GLN A 372 6.51 -33.65 -15.14
CA GLN A 372 6.94 -33.01 -16.39
C GLN A 372 8.47 -33.11 -16.56
N VAL A 373 9.22 -32.75 -15.53
CA VAL A 373 10.70 -32.86 -15.56
C VAL A 373 11.14 -34.30 -15.73
N ALA A 374 10.52 -35.24 -15.03
CA ALA A 374 10.84 -36.66 -15.16
C ALA A 374 10.54 -37.20 -16.56
N ALA A 375 9.44 -36.78 -17.18
CA ALA A 375 9.09 -37.15 -18.55
C ALA A 375 10.07 -36.55 -19.57
N ALA A 376 10.37 -35.26 -19.46
CA ALA A 376 11.33 -34.56 -20.30
C ALA A 376 12.73 -35.21 -20.22
N ARG A 377 13.21 -35.57 -19.01
CA ARG A 377 14.45 -36.29 -18.84
C ARG A 377 14.48 -37.66 -19.51
N ARG A 378 13.38 -38.42 -19.45
CA ARG A 378 13.25 -39.70 -20.16
C ARG A 378 13.37 -39.52 -21.67
N LYS A 379 12.67 -38.50 -22.22
CA LYS A 379 12.74 -38.16 -23.66
C LYS A 379 14.20 -37.75 -24.05
N GLY A 380 14.81 -36.85 -23.27
CA GLY A 380 16.18 -36.40 -23.53
C GLY A 380 17.22 -37.56 -23.50
N ARG A 381 17.11 -38.47 -22.53
CA ARG A 381 17.99 -39.65 -22.48
C ARG A 381 17.86 -40.58 -23.70
N ARG A 382 16.66 -40.63 -24.31
CA ARG A 382 16.48 -41.41 -25.57
C ARG A 382 17.11 -40.70 -26.76
N ALA A 383 17.04 -39.36 -26.79
CA ALA A 383 17.64 -38.59 -27.88
C ALA A 383 19.15 -38.47 -27.82
N LEU A 384 19.78 -38.72 -26.66
CA LEU A 384 21.26 -38.69 -26.45
C LEU A 384 21.91 -40.08 -26.56
N ARG A 385 21.15 -41.14 -26.82
CA ARG A 385 21.62 -42.48 -27.16
C ARG A 385 21.73 -42.63 -28.67
#